data_2a134d27bf227b6c67ab330368678c04
#
_entry.id   2a134d27bf227b6c67ab330368678c04
#
_cell.length_a   1.000
_cell.length_b   1.000
_cell.length_c   1.000
_cell.angle_alpha   90.00
_cell.angle_beta   90.00
_cell.angle_gamma   90.00
#
_symmetry.space_group_name_H-M   'P 1'
#
loop_
_entity.id
_entity.type
_entity.pdbx_description
1 polymer ?
#
loop_
_entity_poly.entity_id
_entity_poly.type
_entity_poly.pdbx_seq_one_letter_code
_entity_poly.pdbx_strand_id
1 'polypeptide(L)'
;CSEGYQVLQAGVGDGQENTCANILSQKFYEVEAAITETNHGVIDYMVVTNATWWNELPDDIRAELKKAMDEATAYSNGIANQLNDEARAKIEAAGKAKILTLTAEEVAQWRAAMKPVWDKFAPDIGADLIAAAGAANAP
;
A
#
# COMPACT_ATOMS: atom_id res chain seq x y z
N CYS A 1 3.79 -4.56 11.80
CA CYS A 1 2.94 -5.56 11.11
C CYS A 1 2.94 -6.95 11.75
N SER A 2 4.05 -7.38 12.40
CA SER A 2 4.15 -8.73 12.99
C SER A 2 3.13 -9.05 14.09
N GLU A 3 2.59 -8.04 14.75
CA GLU A 3 1.59 -8.19 15.82
C GLU A 3 0.16 -7.90 15.34
N GLY A 4 -0.01 -7.46 14.09
CA GLY A 4 -1.30 -7.03 13.54
C GLY A 4 -2.36 -8.14 13.58
N TYR A 5 -1.97 -9.37 13.29
CA TYR A 5 -2.88 -10.52 13.32
C TYR A 5 -3.47 -10.72 14.74
N GLN A 6 -2.61 -10.72 15.76
CA GLN A 6 -3.04 -10.90 17.14
C GLN A 6 -3.89 -9.72 17.64
N VAL A 7 -3.58 -8.50 17.22
CA VAL A 7 -4.34 -7.29 17.55
C VAL A 7 -5.77 -7.37 16.99
N LEU A 8 -5.91 -7.78 15.73
CA LEU A 8 -7.20 -7.98 15.08
C LEU A 8 -7.96 -9.17 15.70
N GLN A 9 -7.28 -10.31 15.90
CA GLN A 9 -7.89 -11.51 16.46
C GLN A 9 -8.41 -11.29 17.88
N ALA A 10 -7.69 -10.50 18.69
CA ALA A 10 -8.08 -10.17 20.07
C ALA A 10 -9.13 -9.05 20.14
N GLY A 11 -9.50 -8.42 19.03
CA GLY A 11 -10.42 -7.30 19.00
C GLY A 11 -9.89 -6.04 19.68
N VAL A 12 -8.55 -5.89 19.77
CA VAL A 12 -7.89 -4.67 20.24
C VAL A 12 -7.90 -3.59 19.15
N GLY A 13 -7.84 -4.02 17.88
CA GLY A 13 -8.02 -3.19 16.71
C GLY A 13 -9.26 -3.62 15.95
N ASP A 14 -10.03 -2.66 15.44
CA ASP A 14 -11.30 -2.92 14.73
C ASP A 14 -11.08 -3.20 13.23
N GLY A 15 -9.91 -2.89 12.69
CA GLY A 15 -9.57 -3.08 11.29
C GLY A 15 -8.15 -2.62 10.97
N GLN A 16 -7.77 -2.76 9.70
CA GLN A 16 -6.48 -2.34 9.17
C GLN A 16 -6.64 -1.85 7.72
N GLU A 17 -5.65 -1.21 7.19
CA GLU A 17 -5.54 -0.80 5.80
C GLU A 17 -4.30 -1.45 5.20
N ASN A 18 -4.44 -2.09 4.03
CA ASN A 18 -3.31 -2.74 3.38
C ASN A 18 -3.63 -3.17 1.93
N THR A 19 -2.60 -3.60 1.20
CA THR A 19 -2.75 -4.27 -0.10
C THR A 19 -3.16 -5.72 0.06
N CYS A 20 -3.80 -6.31 -0.95
CA CYS A 20 -4.19 -7.73 -0.92
C CYS A 20 -2.99 -8.67 -0.71
N ALA A 21 -1.81 -8.34 -1.25
CA ALA A 21 -0.59 -9.11 -1.05
C ALA A 21 -0.19 -9.17 0.44
N ASN A 22 -0.26 -8.04 1.14
CA ASN A 22 0.03 -7.98 2.57
C ASN A 22 -1.07 -8.67 3.42
N ILE A 23 -2.34 -8.46 3.08
CA ILE A 23 -3.48 -9.12 3.74
C ILE A 23 -3.34 -10.63 3.66
N LEU A 24 -2.96 -11.16 2.48
CA LEU A 24 -2.73 -12.60 2.30
C LEU A 24 -1.53 -13.08 3.12
N SER A 25 -0.36 -12.43 3.01
CA SER A 25 0.88 -12.87 3.64
C SER A 25 0.81 -12.85 5.17
N GLN A 26 0.09 -11.86 5.74
CA GLN A 26 -0.13 -11.71 7.18
C GLN A 26 -1.40 -12.45 7.66
N LYS A 27 -2.13 -13.10 6.76
CA LYS A 27 -3.37 -13.84 7.04
C LYS A 27 -4.49 -13.01 7.68
N PHE A 28 -4.50 -11.69 7.48
CA PHE A 28 -5.53 -10.82 8.06
C PHE A 28 -6.94 -11.20 7.63
N TYR A 29 -7.11 -11.73 6.41
CA TYR A 29 -8.39 -12.25 5.90
C TYR A 29 -8.99 -13.39 6.75
N GLU A 30 -8.24 -13.99 7.66
CA GLU A 30 -8.73 -15.04 8.58
C GLU A 30 -9.46 -14.44 9.80
N VAL A 31 -9.17 -13.20 10.15
CA VAL A 31 -9.64 -12.51 11.36
C VAL A 31 -10.46 -11.25 11.06
N GLU A 32 -10.68 -10.93 9.78
CA GLU A 32 -11.51 -9.84 9.31
C GLU A 32 -12.75 -10.37 8.58
N ALA A 33 -13.91 -9.75 8.81
CA ALA A 33 -15.17 -10.16 8.20
C ALA A 33 -15.29 -9.68 6.75
N ALA A 34 -14.72 -8.53 6.42
CA ALA A 34 -14.81 -7.91 5.11
C ALA A 34 -13.55 -7.13 4.75
N ILE A 35 -13.28 -7.03 3.46
CA ILE A 35 -12.21 -6.23 2.86
C ILE A 35 -12.87 -5.33 1.81
N THR A 36 -12.83 -4.02 2.01
CA THR A 36 -13.39 -3.05 1.08
C THR A 36 -12.28 -2.52 0.17
N GLU A 37 -12.44 -2.68 -1.14
CA GLU A 37 -11.49 -2.19 -2.15
C GLU A 37 -11.74 -0.70 -2.41
N THR A 38 -11.12 0.15 -1.60
CA THR A 38 -11.27 1.61 -1.71
C THR A 38 -10.35 2.25 -2.73
N ASN A 39 -9.24 1.60 -3.08
CA ASN A 39 -8.21 2.09 -4.00
C ASN A 39 -7.78 3.55 -3.67
N HIS A 40 -7.65 3.86 -2.39
CA HIS A 40 -7.46 5.23 -1.90
C HIS A 40 -5.99 5.65 -1.82
N GLY A 41 -5.06 4.74 -2.00
CA GLY A 41 -3.64 5.04 -1.88
C GLY A 41 -2.75 4.02 -2.56
N VAL A 42 -1.48 4.37 -2.65
CA VAL A 42 -0.40 3.48 -3.10
C VAL A 42 0.54 3.27 -1.91
N ILE A 43 0.91 2.04 -1.63
CA ILE A 43 1.90 1.72 -0.61
C ILE A 43 3.25 1.56 -1.29
N ASP A 44 4.09 2.57 -1.12
CA ASP A 44 5.46 2.58 -1.65
C ASP A 44 6.45 2.06 -0.61
N TYR A 45 7.50 1.40 -1.08
CA TYR A 45 8.61 0.97 -0.26
C TYR A 45 9.90 1.64 -0.72
N MET A 46 10.66 2.13 0.24
CA MET A 46 12.01 2.65 0.01
C MET A 46 13.02 1.79 0.73
N VAL A 47 14.06 1.37 0.01
CA VAL A 47 15.24 0.76 0.62
C VAL A 47 16.17 1.87 1.07
N VAL A 48 16.41 1.95 2.35
CA VAL A 48 17.24 2.99 2.97
C VAL A 48 18.43 2.40 3.70
N THR A 49 19.53 3.15 3.75
CA THR A 49 20.72 2.78 4.49
C THR A 49 21.32 3.99 5.19
N ASN A 50 22.27 3.76 6.11
CA ASN A 50 23.00 4.85 6.77
C ASN A 50 23.89 5.58 5.76
N ALA A 51 23.75 6.91 5.68
CA ALA A 51 24.49 7.72 4.71
C ALA A 51 26.01 7.70 4.95
N THR A 52 26.46 7.69 6.20
CA THR A 52 27.89 7.62 6.52
C THR A 52 28.49 6.30 6.03
N TRP A 53 27.86 5.18 6.41
CA TRP A 53 28.29 3.86 5.93
C TRP A 53 28.31 3.77 4.41
N TRP A 54 27.28 4.27 3.73
CA TRP A 54 27.20 4.25 2.27
C TRP A 54 28.33 5.04 1.60
N ASN A 55 28.65 6.21 2.15
CA ASN A 55 29.70 7.08 1.61
C ASN A 55 31.14 6.59 1.91
N GLU A 56 31.30 5.74 2.92
CA GLU A 56 32.59 5.09 3.26
C GLU A 56 32.87 3.84 2.40
N LEU A 57 31.88 3.32 1.68
CA LEU A 57 32.11 2.19 0.78
C LEU A 57 33.02 2.59 -0.39
N PRO A 58 33.91 1.67 -0.86
CA PRO A 58 34.62 1.83 -2.11
C PRO A 58 33.66 2.08 -3.28
N ASP A 59 34.08 2.88 -4.25
CA ASP A 59 33.23 3.31 -5.38
C ASP A 59 32.73 2.13 -6.21
N ASP A 60 33.56 1.11 -6.44
CA ASP A 60 33.23 -0.11 -7.16
C ASP A 60 32.15 -0.94 -6.41
N ILE A 61 32.28 -1.10 -5.10
CA ILE A 61 31.28 -1.78 -4.28
C ILE A 61 29.94 -1.02 -4.28
N ARG A 62 30.00 0.30 -4.16
CA ARG A 62 28.79 1.13 -4.21
C ARG A 62 28.08 1.06 -5.56
N ALA A 63 28.84 1.02 -6.66
CA ALA A 63 28.31 0.84 -8.01
C ALA A 63 27.63 -0.52 -8.18
N GLU A 64 28.25 -1.61 -7.71
CA GLU A 64 27.66 -2.96 -7.79
C GLU A 64 26.40 -3.09 -6.92
N LEU A 65 26.39 -2.53 -5.71
CA LEU A 65 25.21 -2.51 -4.87
C LEU A 65 24.07 -1.72 -5.52
N LYS A 66 24.37 -0.56 -6.11
CA LYS A 66 23.36 0.22 -6.83
C LYS A 66 22.77 -0.56 -7.99
N LYS A 67 23.61 -1.20 -8.79
CA LYS A 67 23.16 -2.02 -9.93
C LYS A 67 22.27 -3.17 -9.46
N ALA A 68 22.66 -3.91 -8.42
CA ALA A 68 21.85 -4.97 -7.86
C ALA A 68 20.49 -4.46 -7.36
N MET A 69 20.45 -3.29 -6.72
CA MET A 69 19.21 -2.65 -6.27
C MET A 69 18.32 -2.19 -7.43
N ASP A 70 18.90 -1.61 -8.48
CA ASP A 70 18.16 -1.19 -9.68
C ASP A 70 17.51 -2.41 -10.37
N GLU A 71 18.23 -3.53 -10.49
CA GLU A 71 17.71 -4.78 -11.06
C GLU A 71 16.59 -5.37 -10.20
N ALA A 72 16.80 -5.45 -8.88
CA ALA A 72 15.80 -5.95 -7.95
C ALA A 72 14.53 -5.08 -7.93
N THR A 73 14.69 -3.77 -8.00
CA THR A 73 13.58 -2.81 -8.06
C THR A 73 12.78 -2.97 -9.34
N ALA A 74 13.45 -3.07 -10.49
CA ALA A 74 12.80 -3.29 -11.77
C ALA A 74 12.00 -4.60 -11.80
N TYR A 75 12.58 -5.69 -11.27
CA TYR A 75 11.91 -6.97 -11.14
C TYR A 75 10.69 -6.89 -10.22
N SER A 76 10.88 -6.34 -9.01
CA SER A 76 9.80 -6.21 -8.01
C SER A 76 8.62 -5.41 -8.54
N ASN A 77 8.89 -4.24 -9.15
CA ASN A 77 7.85 -3.41 -9.73
C ASN A 77 7.14 -4.09 -10.91
N GLY A 78 7.87 -4.90 -11.69
CA GLY A 78 7.31 -5.64 -12.82
C GLY A 78 6.29 -6.71 -12.43
N ILE A 79 6.41 -7.28 -11.22
CA ILE A 79 5.53 -8.37 -10.74
C ILE A 79 4.52 -7.91 -9.67
N ALA A 80 4.61 -6.68 -9.18
CA ALA A 80 3.82 -6.20 -8.03
C ALA A 80 2.30 -6.30 -8.26
N ASN A 81 1.81 -5.86 -9.41
CA ASN A 81 0.39 -5.95 -9.74
C ASN A 81 -0.09 -7.39 -9.84
N GLN A 82 0.67 -8.25 -10.54
CA GLN A 82 0.34 -9.68 -10.65
C GLN A 82 0.24 -10.34 -9.27
N LEU A 83 1.21 -10.11 -8.39
CA LEU A 83 1.20 -10.67 -7.04
C LEU A 83 0.00 -10.18 -6.22
N ASN A 84 -0.41 -8.93 -6.40
CA ASN A 84 -1.57 -8.38 -5.71
C ASN A 84 -2.89 -9.00 -6.22
N ASP A 85 -3.03 -9.18 -7.54
CA ASP A 85 -4.19 -9.82 -8.16
C ASP A 85 -4.30 -11.30 -7.76
N GLU A 86 -3.18 -12.02 -7.77
CA GLU A 86 -3.12 -13.41 -7.29
C GLU A 86 -3.49 -13.53 -5.80
N ALA A 87 -3.03 -12.58 -4.98
CA ALA A 87 -3.36 -12.56 -3.57
C ALA A 87 -4.85 -12.31 -3.35
N ARG A 88 -5.43 -11.36 -4.09
CA ARG A 88 -6.88 -11.11 -4.08
C ARG A 88 -7.68 -12.36 -4.40
N ALA A 89 -7.33 -13.05 -5.48
CA ALA A 89 -7.99 -14.29 -5.88
C ALA A 89 -7.88 -15.40 -4.82
N LYS A 90 -6.74 -15.52 -4.16
CA LYS A 90 -6.53 -16.49 -3.06
C LYS A 90 -7.37 -16.16 -1.82
N ILE A 91 -7.48 -14.88 -1.46
CA ILE A 91 -8.34 -14.42 -0.36
C ILE A 91 -9.81 -14.74 -0.66
N GLU A 92 -10.26 -14.43 -1.88
CA GLU A 92 -11.63 -14.73 -2.32
C GLU A 92 -11.93 -16.24 -2.29
N ALA A 93 -11.02 -17.05 -2.81
CA ALA A 93 -11.13 -18.51 -2.81
C ALA A 93 -11.14 -19.11 -1.38
N ALA A 94 -10.47 -18.49 -0.43
CA ALA A 94 -10.48 -18.92 0.98
C ALA A 94 -11.85 -18.75 1.64
N GLY A 95 -12.67 -17.82 1.16
CA GLY A 95 -14.05 -17.61 1.61
C GLY A 95 -14.22 -17.18 3.06
N LYS A 96 -13.15 -16.69 3.72
CA LYS A 96 -13.18 -16.29 5.12
C LYS A 96 -13.56 -14.82 5.31
N ALA A 97 -13.10 -13.95 4.40
CA ALA A 97 -13.45 -12.54 4.36
C ALA A 97 -14.24 -12.23 3.08
N LYS A 98 -15.24 -11.37 3.20
CA LYS A 98 -16.02 -10.90 2.05
C LYS A 98 -15.30 -9.75 1.37
N ILE A 99 -14.95 -9.88 0.08
CA ILE A 99 -14.41 -8.76 -0.71
C ILE A 99 -15.58 -7.89 -1.19
N LEU A 100 -15.49 -6.59 -0.92
CA LEU A 100 -16.46 -5.57 -1.29
C LEU A 100 -15.83 -4.63 -2.30
N THR A 101 -16.30 -4.69 -3.53
CA THR A 101 -15.89 -3.75 -4.60
C THR A 101 -16.89 -2.60 -4.63
N LEU A 102 -16.39 -1.37 -4.53
CA LEU A 102 -17.21 -0.17 -4.51
C LEU A 102 -17.69 0.19 -5.92
N THR A 103 -18.93 0.66 -5.99
CA THR A 103 -19.46 1.31 -7.18
C THR A 103 -18.83 2.68 -7.39
N ALA A 104 -18.94 3.24 -8.60
CA ALA A 104 -18.43 4.59 -8.89
C ALA A 104 -19.07 5.67 -7.99
N GLU A 105 -20.34 5.51 -7.62
CA GLU A 105 -21.05 6.40 -6.71
C GLU A 105 -20.50 6.31 -5.29
N GLU A 106 -20.26 5.11 -4.76
CA GLU A 106 -19.65 4.90 -3.45
C GLU A 106 -18.23 5.46 -3.39
N VAL A 107 -17.42 5.26 -4.45
CA VAL A 107 -16.09 5.89 -4.55
C VAL A 107 -16.19 7.41 -4.51
N ALA A 108 -17.17 8.01 -5.19
CA ALA A 108 -17.39 9.46 -5.16
C ALA A 108 -17.78 9.95 -3.74
N GLN A 109 -18.61 9.18 -3.01
CA GLN A 109 -18.95 9.50 -1.62
C GLN A 109 -17.73 9.41 -0.69
N TRP A 110 -16.88 8.40 -0.85
CA TRP A 110 -15.62 8.29 -0.11
C TRP A 110 -14.69 9.48 -0.38
N ARG A 111 -14.51 9.87 -1.65
CA ARG A 111 -13.70 11.05 -2.03
C ARG A 111 -14.25 12.34 -1.40
N ALA A 112 -15.56 12.53 -1.43
CA ALA A 112 -16.19 13.69 -0.82
C ALA A 112 -15.97 13.74 0.70
N ALA A 113 -16.06 12.59 1.38
CA ALA A 113 -15.81 12.49 2.81
C ALA A 113 -14.33 12.76 3.18
N MET A 114 -13.38 12.50 2.28
CA MET A 114 -11.96 12.75 2.50
C MET A 114 -11.51 14.20 2.24
N LYS A 115 -12.33 15.00 1.54
CA LYS A 115 -11.97 16.38 1.22
C LYS A 115 -11.55 17.24 2.43
N PRO A 116 -12.22 17.19 3.60
CA PRO A 116 -11.78 17.93 4.78
C PRO A 116 -10.38 17.55 5.27
N VAL A 117 -9.96 16.30 5.05
CA VAL A 117 -8.60 15.83 5.39
C VAL A 117 -7.58 16.48 4.46
N TRP A 118 -7.85 16.50 3.15
CA TRP A 118 -6.98 17.19 2.19
C TRP A 118 -6.85 18.68 2.49
N ASP A 119 -7.96 19.36 2.77
CA ASP A 119 -7.97 20.79 3.12
C ASP A 119 -7.14 21.06 4.39
N LYS A 120 -7.23 20.18 5.39
CA LYS A 120 -6.47 20.29 6.64
C LYS A 120 -4.96 20.20 6.43
N PHE A 121 -4.51 19.31 5.56
CA PHE A 121 -3.09 19.05 5.32
C PHE A 121 -2.52 19.80 4.11
N ALA A 122 -3.33 20.55 3.37
CA ALA A 122 -2.88 21.33 2.23
C ALA A 122 -1.73 22.32 2.53
N PRO A 123 -1.66 22.98 3.71
CA PRO A 123 -0.53 23.83 4.05
C PRO A 123 0.82 23.08 4.15
N ASP A 124 0.78 21.80 4.56
CA ASP A 124 1.99 20.98 4.76
C ASP A 124 2.39 20.24 3.47
N ILE A 125 1.41 19.78 2.68
CA ILE A 125 1.63 18.98 1.47
C ILE A 125 1.86 19.88 0.24
N GLY A 126 1.16 20.99 0.15
CA GLY A 126 1.06 21.85 -1.03
C GLY A 126 -0.23 21.60 -1.82
N ALA A 127 -0.98 22.66 -2.06
CA ALA A 127 -2.26 22.60 -2.76
C ALA A 127 -2.10 22.15 -4.23
N ASP A 128 -0.98 22.46 -4.87
CA ASP A 128 -0.61 22.07 -6.21
C ASP A 128 -0.38 20.57 -6.35
N LEU A 129 0.27 19.93 -5.35
CA LEU A 129 0.46 18.48 -5.31
C LEU A 129 -0.86 17.74 -5.10
N ILE A 130 -1.73 18.26 -4.23
CA ILE A 130 -3.07 17.69 -4.02
C ILE A 130 -3.90 17.79 -5.31
N ALA A 131 -3.84 18.94 -6.00
CA ALA A 131 -4.53 19.11 -7.27
C ALA A 131 -3.99 18.19 -8.37
N ALA A 132 -2.67 18.02 -8.45
CA ALA A 132 -2.03 17.11 -9.41
C ALA A 132 -2.43 15.64 -9.15
N ALA A 133 -2.45 15.21 -7.90
CA ALA A 133 -2.92 13.87 -7.54
C ALA A 133 -4.40 13.67 -7.89
N GLY A 134 -5.24 14.69 -7.67
CA GLY A 134 -6.64 14.67 -8.08
C GLY A 134 -6.82 14.55 -9.59
N ALA A 135 -6.01 15.29 -10.36
CA ALA A 135 -6.04 15.26 -11.83
C ALA A 135 -5.58 13.90 -12.40
N ALA A 136 -4.60 13.26 -11.78
CA ALA A 136 -4.10 11.93 -12.19
C ALA A 136 -5.16 10.81 -12.00
N ASN A 137 -6.14 11.04 -11.13
CA ASN A 137 -7.26 10.12 -10.86
C ASN A 137 -8.56 10.49 -11.62
N ALA A 138 -8.50 11.47 -12.51
CA ALA A 138 -9.64 11.77 -13.38
C ALA A 138 -9.83 10.64 -14.40
N PRO A 139 -11.07 10.24 -14.72
CA PRO A 139 -11.37 9.18 -15.68
C PRO A 139 -10.93 9.55 -17.10
#